data_0f73647bb66d95529c72e964edf91c84
#
_entry.id   0f73647bb66d95529c72e964edf91c84
#
_cell.length_a   1.000
_cell.length_b   1.000
_cell.length_c   1.000
_cell.angle_alpha   90.00
_cell.angle_beta   90.00
_cell.angle_gamma   90.00
#
_symmetry.space_group_name_H-M   'P 1'
#
loop_
_entity.id
_entity.type
_entity.pdbx_description
1 polymer ?
#
loop_
_entity_poly.entity_id
_entity_poly.type
_entity_poly.pdbx_seq_one_letter_code
_entity_poly.pdbx_strand_id
1 'polypeptide(L)'
;MEQFQTIGDRLMRLLGEEALARLPTVVQGMVETPCGLASGFVDTPGPPVCVVSIVRSGDILQEAVRYLQPGVSVGKILIQRDESKPDKPAVLYYKKLPKNISDSFVILVDPMLATGGSAIRALTVLKV
;
A
#
# COMPACT_ATOMS: atom_id res chain seq x y z
N MET A 1 -17.33 -18.86 7.92
CA MET A 1 -16.20 -17.96 8.18
C MET A 1 -15.03 -18.23 7.25
N GLU A 2 -14.61 -19.46 7.09
CA GLU A 2 -13.49 -19.88 6.24
C GLU A 2 -13.61 -19.43 4.77
N GLN A 3 -14.77 -19.59 4.15
CA GLN A 3 -15.03 -19.11 2.79
C GLN A 3 -14.88 -17.59 2.66
N PHE A 4 -15.32 -16.83 3.64
CA PHE A 4 -15.20 -15.37 3.64
C PHE A 4 -13.73 -14.94 3.67
N GLN A 5 -12.90 -15.57 4.52
CA GLN A 5 -11.47 -15.31 4.58
C GLN A 5 -10.79 -15.66 3.25
N THR A 6 -11.06 -16.84 2.71
CA THR A 6 -10.46 -17.29 1.44
C THR A 6 -10.78 -16.34 0.28
N ILE A 7 -12.03 -15.90 0.17
CA ILE A 7 -12.44 -14.95 -0.87
C ILE A 7 -11.82 -13.57 -0.62
N GLY A 8 -11.79 -13.13 0.65
CA GLY A 8 -11.16 -11.89 1.06
C GLY A 8 -9.68 -11.86 0.69
N ASP A 9 -8.92 -12.90 1.02
CA ASP A 9 -7.48 -13.00 0.69
C ASP A 9 -7.23 -12.94 -0.81
N ARG A 10 -8.07 -13.61 -1.61
CA ARG A 10 -7.97 -13.55 -3.08
C ARG A 10 -8.21 -12.13 -3.60
N LEU A 11 -9.26 -11.47 -3.10
CA LEU A 11 -9.58 -10.09 -3.47
C LEU A 11 -8.46 -9.13 -3.10
N MET A 12 -7.88 -9.27 -1.90
CA MET A 12 -6.78 -8.41 -1.44
C MET A 12 -5.52 -8.60 -2.30
N ARG A 13 -5.24 -9.80 -2.80
CA ARG A 13 -4.14 -10.02 -3.74
C ARG A 13 -4.38 -9.34 -5.08
N LEU A 14 -5.57 -9.45 -5.66
CA LEU A 14 -5.92 -8.77 -6.91
C LEU A 14 -5.79 -7.24 -6.76
N LEU A 15 -6.26 -6.70 -5.63
CA LEU A 15 -6.12 -5.27 -5.34
C LEU A 15 -4.66 -4.86 -5.14
N GLY A 16 -3.85 -5.71 -4.51
CA GLY A 16 -2.41 -5.51 -4.34
C GLY A 16 -1.68 -5.45 -5.68
N GLU A 17 -1.97 -6.36 -6.61
CA GLU A 17 -1.41 -6.36 -7.97
C GLU A 17 -1.80 -5.08 -8.72
N GLU A 18 -3.07 -4.67 -8.66
CA GLU A 18 -3.52 -3.44 -9.30
C GLU A 18 -2.83 -2.19 -8.72
N ALA A 19 -2.58 -2.17 -7.41
CA ALA A 19 -1.85 -1.07 -6.77
C ALA A 19 -0.38 -1.03 -7.21
N LEU A 20 0.28 -2.18 -7.28
CA LEU A 20 1.67 -2.30 -7.74
C LEU A 20 1.79 -1.90 -9.22
N ALA A 21 0.84 -2.30 -10.06
CA ALA A 21 0.80 -1.94 -11.48
C ALA A 21 0.65 -0.43 -11.74
N ARG A 22 0.22 0.35 -10.74
CA ARG A 22 0.13 1.82 -10.84
C ARG A 22 1.44 2.53 -10.53
N LEU A 23 2.45 1.82 -10.05
CA LEU A 23 3.76 2.42 -9.80
C LEU A 23 4.46 2.70 -11.15
N PRO A 24 5.12 3.86 -11.30
CA PRO A 24 5.79 4.23 -12.54
C PRO A 24 7.17 3.55 -12.67
N THR A 25 7.20 2.23 -12.55
CA THR A 25 8.42 1.41 -12.61
C THR A 25 8.63 0.75 -13.97
N VAL A 26 7.69 0.92 -14.90
CA VAL A 26 7.72 0.28 -16.23
C VAL A 26 7.66 1.36 -17.29
N VAL A 27 8.61 1.34 -18.21
CA VAL A 27 8.66 2.26 -19.36
C VAL A 27 8.65 1.49 -20.68
N GLN A 28 8.16 2.13 -21.72
CA GLN A 28 8.27 1.57 -23.06
C GLN A 28 9.71 1.62 -23.53
N GLY A 29 10.23 0.52 -24.04
CA GLY A 29 11.62 0.39 -24.49
C GLY A 29 11.79 -0.75 -25.48
N MET A 30 13.06 -0.96 -25.90
CA MET A 30 13.43 -2.09 -26.74
C MET A 30 13.88 -3.26 -25.88
N VAL A 31 13.33 -4.43 -26.12
CA VAL A 31 13.65 -5.68 -25.44
C VAL A 31 14.36 -6.61 -26.40
N GLU A 32 15.48 -7.16 -25.97
CA GLU A 32 16.19 -8.19 -26.75
C GLU A 32 15.45 -9.53 -26.62
N THR A 33 15.09 -10.11 -27.76
CA THR A 33 14.41 -11.39 -27.84
C THR A 33 15.21 -12.37 -28.70
N PRO A 34 14.95 -13.68 -28.65
CA PRO A 34 15.61 -14.65 -29.54
C PRO A 34 15.48 -14.35 -31.04
N CYS A 35 14.45 -13.57 -31.43
CA CYS A 35 14.19 -13.16 -32.82
C CYS A 35 14.70 -11.76 -33.16
N GLY A 36 15.44 -11.10 -32.24
CA GLY A 36 15.95 -9.74 -32.41
C GLY A 36 15.28 -8.73 -31.47
N LEU A 37 15.54 -7.44 -31.67
CA LEU A 37 14.98 -6.37 -30.87
C LEU A 37 13.50 -6.17 -31.18
N ALA A 38 12.68 -6.13 -30.14
CA ALA A 38 11.24 -5.86 -30.19
C ALA A 38 10.84 -4.72 -29.26
N SER A 39 9.84 -3.95 -29.64
CA SER A 39 9.23 -2.96 -28.74
C SER A 39 8.47 -3.68 -27.64
N GLY A 40 8.70 -3.28 -26.40
CA GLY A 40 8.08 -3.88 -25.21
C GLY A 40 8.11 -2.93 -24.01
N PHE A 41 7.85 -3.50 -22.85
CA PHE A 41 7.96 -2.79 -21.59
C PHE A 41 9.19 -3.26 -20.82
N VAL A 42 9.93 -2.32 -20.28
CA VAL A 42 11.16 -2.56 -19.51
C VAL A 42 10.97 -2.05 -18.11
N ASP A 43 11.30 -2.88 -17.12
CA ASP A 43 11.38 -2.45 -15.74
C ASP A 43 12.52 -1.46 -15.56
N THR A 44 12.22 -0.31 -14.96
CA THR A 44 13.23 0.68 -14.57
C THR A 44 13.44 0.64 -13.06
N PRO A 45 14.69 0.71 -12.59
CA PRO A 45 14.96 0.88 -11.18
C PRO A 45 14.25 2.13 -10.66
N GLY A 46 13.26 1.94 -9.81
CA GLY A 46 12.52 3.03 -9.16
C GLY A 46 12.82 3.10 -7.66
N PRO A 47 12.27 4.10 -6.97
CA PRO A 47 12.30 4.14 -5.52
C PRO A 47 11.76 2.84 -4.89
N PRO A 48 12.30 2.40 -3.75
CA PRO A 48 11.79 1.22 -3.07
C PRO A 48 10.33 1.41 -2.67
N VAL A 49 9.59 0.31 -2.57
CA VAL A 49 8.20 0.34 -2.14
C VAL A 49 8.10 0.20 -0.62
N CYS A 50 7.25 1.00 -0.02
CA CYS A 50 6.88 0.91 1.38
C CYS A 50 5.37 0.75 1.51
N VAL A 51 4.90 -0.32 2.13
CA VAL A 51 3.48 -0.48 2.45
C VAL A 51 3.20 -0.02 3.87
N VAL A 52 2.24 0.89 4.03
CA VAL A 52 1.84 1.44 5.33
C VAL A 52 0.40 1.06 5.62
N SER A 53 0.17 0.29 6.68
CA SER A 53 -1.18 -0.09 7.09
C SER A 53 -1.77 0.86 8.13
N ILE A 54 -3.06 1.18 7.97
CA ILE A 54 -3.87 1.71 9.05
C ILE A 54 -4.35 0.52 9.87
N VAL A 55 -3.67 0.31 11.00
CA VAL A 55 -3.97 -0.86 11.83
C VAL A 55 -5.33 -0.70 12.53
N ARG A 56 -6.08 -1.78 12.70
CA ARG A 56 -5.74 -3.19 12.48
C ARG A 56 -6.21 -3.70 11.11
N SER A 57 -7.27 -3.11 10.55
CA SER A 57 -7.93 -3.59 9.32
C SER A 57 -7.00 -3.58 8.09
N GLY A 58 -6.10 -2.60 7.97
CA GLY A 58 -5.14 -2.51 6.87
C GLY A 58 -4.11 -3.64 6.82
N ASP A 59 -3.95 -4.41 7.90
CA ASP A 59 -2.93 -5.46 7.95
C ASP A 59 -3.16 -6.59 6.94
N ILE A 60 -4.41 -6.89 6.59
CA ILE A 60 -4.72 -7.91 5.57
C ILE A 60 -4.20 -7.50 4.18
N LEU A 61 -4.38 -6.24 3.80
CA LEU A 61 -3.82 -5.71 2.54
C LEU A 61 -2.30 -5.61 2.59
N GLN A 62 -1.73 -5.24 3.74
CA GLN A 62 -0.29 -5.21 3.93
C GLN A 62 0.35 -6.58 3.69
N GLU A 63 -0.24 -7.65 4.24
CA GLU A 63 0.23 -9.01 4.01
C GLU A 63 0.09 -9.43 2.55
N ALA A 64 -0.99 -9.05 1.87
CA ALA A 64 -1.16 -9.30 0.45
C ALA A 64 -0.04 -8.64 -0.38
N VAL A 65 0.26 -7.36 -0.15
CA VAL A 65 1.35 -6.65 -0.85
C VAL A 65 2.71 -7.29 -0.56
N ARG A 66 2.99 -7.67 0.69
CA ARG A 66 4.23 -8.36 1.07
C ARG A 66 4.39 -9.72 0.39
N TYR A 67 3.30 -10.42 0.17
CA TYR A 67 3.31 -11.69 -0.57
C TYR A 67 3.64 -11.48 -2.05
N LEU A 68 3.07 -10.45 -2.66
CA LEU A 68 3.25 -10.12 -4.08
C LEU A 68 4.63 -9.55 -4.38
N GLN A 69 5.14 -8.71 -3.48
CA GLN A 69 6.45 -8.07 -3.62
C GLN A 69 7.31 -8.32 -2.36
N PRO A 70 8.07 -9.42 -2.32
CA PRO A 70 8.98 -9.70 -1.22
C PRO A 70 10.03 -8.59 -1.05
N GLY A 71 10.36 -8.28 0.21
CA GLY A 71 11.35 -7.24 0.52
C GLY A 71 10.80 -5.82 0.62
N VAL A 72 9.50 -5.61 0.38
CA VAL A 72 8.84 -4.32 0.63
C VAL A 72 8.99 -3.89 2.09
N SER A 73 9.33 -2.62 2.33
CA SER A 73 9.40 -2.09 3.68
C SER A 73 8.00 -1.84 4.25
N VAL A 74 7.89 -1.90 5.58
CA VAL A 74 6.60 -1.90 6.27
C VAL A 74 6.52 -0.74 7.25
N GLY A 75 5.44 0.02 7.15
CA GLY A 75 5.04 1.02 8.14
C GLY A 75 3.68 0.68 8.77
N LYS A 76 3.45 1.19 9.97
CA LYS A 76 2.17 1.04 10.68
C LYS A 76 1.72 2.36 11.29
N ILE A 77 0.44 2.67 11.15
CA ILE A 77 -0.20 3.84 11.72
C ILE A 77 -1.46 3.39 12.44
N LEU A 78 -1.62 3.74 13.71
CA LEU A 78 -2.85 3.52 14.47
C LEU A 78 -3.63 4.82 14.57
N ILE A 79 -4.79 4.84 13.96
CA ILE A 79 -5.74 5.94 14.01
C ILE A 79 -7.07 5.40 14.55
N GLN A 80 -7.62 6.08 15.54
CA GLN A 80 -8.93 5.75 16.11
C GLN A 80 -9.79 7.02 16.18
N ARG A 81 -11.10 6.85 16.21
CA ARG A 81 -12.02 7.97 16.45
C ARG A 81 -12.09 8.26 17.94
N ASP A 82 -12.01 9.54 18.29
CA ASP A 82 -12.23 10.00 19.65
C ASP A 82 -13.74 10.03 19.92
N GLU A 83 -14.25 8.96 20.51
CA GLU A 83 -15.67 8.82 20.80
C GLU A 83 -16.17 9.72 21.93
N SER A 84 -15.26 10.35 22.66
CA SER A 84 -15.62 11.32 23.71
C SER A 84 -16.11 12.65 23.15
N LYS A 85 -15.85 12.91 21.86
CA LYS A 85 -16.22 14.14 21.17
C LYS A 85 -17.41 13.94 20.21
N PRO A 86 -18.33 14.92 20.09
CA PRO A 86 -19.50 14.80 19.23
C PRO A 86 -19.15 14.56 17.75
N ASP A 87 -18.10 15.19 17.25
CA ASP A 87 -17.60 15.11 15.89
C ASP A 87 -16.69 13.90 15.62
N LYS A 88 -16.38 13.11 16.68
CA LYS A 88 -15.56 11.88 16.62
C LYS A 88 -14.33 12.00 15.71
N PRO A 89 -13.43 12.96 15.94
CA PRO A 89 -12.29 13.20 15.08
C PRO A 89 -11.34 12.01 15.03
N ALA A 90 -10.68 11.83 13.89
CA ALA A 90 -9.64 10.81 13.73
C ALA A 90 -8.35 11.24 14.43
N VAL A 91 -7.94 10.52 15.46
CA VAL A 91 -6.76 10.81 16.29
C VAL A 91 -5.66 9.77 16.03
N LEU A 92 -4.44 10.26 15.87
CA LEU A 92 -3.25 9.42 15.75
C LEU A 92 -2.83 8.95 17.16
N TYR A 93 -2.77 7.64 17.37
CA TYR A 93 -2.29 7.04 18.63
C TYR A 93 -0.87 6.49 18.53
N TYR A 94 -0.49 6.00 17.34
CA TYR A 94 0.82 5.40 17.14
C TYR A 94 1.25 5.50 15.69
N LYS A 95 2.55 5.70 15.47
CA LYS A 95 3.17 5.53 14.15
C LYS A 95 4.54 4.87 14.27
N LYS A 96 4.81 3.93 13.39
CA LYS A 96 6.14 3.37 13.16
C LYS A 96 6.37 3.28 11.67
N LEU A 97 7.26 4.12 11.17
CA LEU A 97 7.57 4.23 9.75
C LEU A 97 9.06 3.94 9.54
N PRO A 98 9.45 3.37 8.39
CA PRO A 98 10.85 3.23 8.02
C PRO A 98 11.55 4.59 7.97
N LYS A 99 12.85 4.64 8.29
CA LYS A 99 13.63 5.89 8.29
C LYS A 99 13.74 6.54 6.91
N ASN A 100 13.76 5.71 5.87
CA ASN A 100 13.91 6.11 4.47
C ASN A 100 12.56 6.18 3.71
N ILE A 101 11.46 6.38 4.41
CA ILE A 101 10.13 6.40 3.78
C ILE A 101 9.98 7.56 2.79
N SER A 102 10.69 8.68 3.00
CA SER A 102 10.70 9.82 2.08
C SER A 102 11.21 9.47 0.68
N ASP A 103 12.06 8.45 0.58
CA ASP A 103 12.68 8.01 -0.67
C ASP A 103 11.96 6.80 -1.27
N SER A 104 10.75 6.50 -0.79
CA SER A 104 9.98 5.31 -1.16
C SER A 104 8.67 5.67 -1.85
N PHE A 105 8.21 4.81 -2.75
CA PHE A 105 6.80 4.79 -3.13
C PHE A 105 5.98 4.24 -1.98
N VAL A 106 5.05 5.02 -1.46
CA VAL A 106 4.23 4.63 -0.31
C VAL A 106 2.86 4.15 -0.76
N ILE A 107 2.54 2.89 -0.46
CA ILE A 107 1.21 2.31 -0.62
C ILE A 107 0.52 2.34 0.75
N LEU A 108 -0.41 3.27 0.94
CA LEU A 108 -1.24 3.32 2.15
C LEU A 108 -2.42 2.36 1.99
N VAL A 109 -2.59 1.44 2.95
CA VAL A 109 -3.61 0.40 2.86
C VAL A 109 -4.60 0.43 4.02
N ASP A 110 -5.89 0.42 3.65
CA ASP A 110 -7.05 0.24 4.53
C ASP A 110 -8.19 -0.39 3.71
N PRO A 111 -8.81 -1.49 4.16
CA PRO A 111 -9.88 -2.14 3.40
C PRO A 111 -11.19 -1.36 3.36
N MET A 112 -11.36 -0.33 4.17
CA MET A 112 -12.60 0.45 4.23
C MET A 112 -12.37 1.96 4.25
N LEU A 113 -12.67 2.61 3.15
CA LEU A 113 -12.60 4.07 3.00
C LEU A 113 -13.97 4.74 3.22
N ALA A 114 -14.63 4.60 4.35
CA ALA A 114 -15.96 5.16 4.58
C ALA A 114 -16.03 6.69 4.32
N THR A 115 -15.85 7.51 5.35
CA THR A 115 -15.83 8.98 5.24
C THR A 115 -14.46 9.55 4.85
N GLY A 116 -13.45 8.72 4.75
CA GLY A 116 -12.08 9.12 4.46
C GLY A 116 -11.29 9.74 5.63
N GLY A 117 -11.92 9.94 6.79
CA GLY A 117 -11.28 10.64 7.92
C GLY A 117 -9.98 9.99 8.38
N SER A 118 -9.92 8.66 8.51
CA SER A 118 -8.68 7.94 8.86
C SER A 118 -7.63 8.05 7.77
N ALA A 119 -8.03 7.92 6.50
CA ALA A 119 -7.11 8.04 5.37
C ALA A 119 -6.51 9.44 5.27
N ILE A 120 -7.33 10.50 5.39
CA ILE A 120 -6.86 11.89 5.40
C ILE A 120 -5.86 12.12 6.54
N ARG A 121 -6.17 11.62 7.74
CA ARG A 121 -5.27 11.74 8.88
C ARG A 121 -3.94 11.00 8.65
N ALA A 122 -3.99 9.78 8.09
CA ALA A 122 -2.79 9.02 7.74
C ALA A 122 -1.94 9.74 6.69
N LEU A 123 -2.56 10.27 5.63
CA LEU A 123 -1.86 11.05 4.60
C LEU A 123 -1.20 12.31 5.19
N THR A 124 -1.86 12.99 6.12
CA THR A 124 -1.28 14.14 6.83
C THR A 124 -0.04 13.73 7.63
N VAL A 125 -0.05 12.55 8.25
CA VAL A 125 1.09 12.01 9.01
C VAL A 125 2.26 11.60 8.11
N LEU A 126 1.97 11.17 6.88
CA LEU A 126 2.97 10.74 5.90
C LEU A 126 3.62 11.92 5.13
N LYS A 127 2.97 13.07 5.07
CA LYS A 127 3.47 14.26 4.37
C LYS A 127 4.45 15.12 5.21
N VAL A 128 4.76 14.71 6.42
CA VAL A 128 5.67 15.45 7.34
C VAL A 128 7.09 14.94 7.22
#